data_054c66b132b90060ae18c68262f46b67
#
_entry.id   054c66b132b90060ae18c68262f46b67
#
_cell.length_a   1.000
_cell.length_b   1.000
_cell.length_c   1.000
_cell.angle_alpha   90.00
_cell.angle_beta   90.00
_cell.angle_gamma   90.00
#
_symmetry.space_group_name_H-M   'P 1'
#
loop_
_entity.id
_entity.type
_entity.pdbx_description
1 polymer ?
#
loop_
_entity_poly.entity_id
_entity_poly.type
_entity_poly.pdbx_seq_one_letter_code
_entity_poly.pdbx_strand_id
1 'polypeptide(L)'
;MTLQELAAEPFLLREEGSGSRHVIDEHMRDSGIQLKVRLSLASNEAIRELVASGMGLTVLSRQALGGLPERDSLAFLDVAGFPLKRKWSVVHLRTKVLSLPARAFLEDLLQSGAASVRNSRV
;
A
#
# COMPACT_ATOMS: atom_id res chain seq x y z
N MET A 1 -2.04 5.05 -18.78
CA MET A 1 -3.41 4.70 -18.38
C MET A 1 -3.96 5.79 -17.46
N THR A 2 -5.17 6.23 -17.68
CA THR A 2 -5.87 7.20 -16.83
C THR A 2 -6.58 6.50 -15.67
N LEU A 3 -6.93 7.27 -14.63
CA LEU A 3 -7.71 6.72 -13.51
C LEU A 3 -9.13 6.27 -13.94
N GLN A 4 -9.72 6.93 -14.93
CA GLN A 4 -11.02 6.54 -15.47
C GLN A 4 -10.98 5.20 -16.19
N GLU A 5 -9.95 4.97 -17.02
CA GLU A 5 -9.74 3.67 -17.66
C GLU A 5 -9.52 2.57 -16.64
N LEU A 6 -8.73 2.86 -15.60
CA LEU A 6 -8.47 1.93 -14.51
C LEU A 6 -9.77 1.56 -13.76
N ALA A 7 -10.62 2.55 -13.46
CA ALA A 7 -11.87 2.34 -12.71
C ALA A 7 -12.91 1.50 -13.45
N ALA A 8 -12.77 1.33 -14.76
CA ALA A 8 -13.65 0.47 -15.56
C ALA A 8 -13.38 -1.03 -15.31
N GLU A 9 -12.19 -1.38 -14.82
CA GLU A 9 -11.75 -2.74 -14.57
C GLU A 9 -12.17 -3.27 -13.19
N PRO A 10 -12.31 -4.59 -13.01
CA PRO A 10 -12.58 -5.17 -11.69
C PRO A 10 -11.34 -5.10 -10.79
N PHE A 11 -11.54 -4.73 -9.52
CA PHE A 11 -10.49 -4.62 -8.52
C PHE A 11 -10.59 -5.68 -7.43
N LEU A 12 -9.44 -6.21 -7.06
CA LEU A 12 -9.24 -7.00 -5.86
C LEU A 12 -8.45 -6.14 -4.87
N LEU A 13 -9.02 -5.84 -3.72
CA LEU A 13 -8.42 -4.92 -2.76
C LEU A 13 -8.27 -5.59 -1.38
N ARG A 14 -7.48 -4.97 -0.53
CA ARG A 14 -7.45 -5.33 0.87
C ARG A 14 -8.81 -5.05 1.51
N GLU A 15 -9.07 -5.74 2.60
CA GLU A 15 -10.26 -5.56 3.43
C GLU A 15 -10.40 -4.12 3.93
N GLU A 16 -11.63 -3.72 4.21
CA GLU A 16 -11.91 -2.44 4.88
C GLU A 16 -11.20 -2.41 6.25
N GLY A 17 -10.61 -1.26 6.59
CA GLY A 17 -9.79 -1.12 7.79
C GLY A 17 -8.28 -1.37 7.56
N SER A 18 -7.89 -1.99 6.46
CA SER A 18 -6.49 -2.06 6.06
C SER A 18 -5.94 -0.65 5.74
N GLY A 19 -4.77 -0.32 6.28
CA GLY A 19 -4.11 0.95 5.98
C GLY A 19 -3.79 1.14 4.48
N SER A 20 -3.55 0.06 3.73
CA SER A 20 -3.38 0.13 2.28
C SER A 20 -4.69 0.47 1.59
N ARG A 21 -5.79 -0.16 2.01
CA ARG A 21 -7.13 0.11 1.49
C ARG A 21 -7.53 1.57 1.73
N HIS A 22 -7.31 2.08 2.93
CA HIS A 22 -7.64 3.47 3.29
C HIS A 22 -6.96 4.49 2.36
N VAL A 23 -5.67 4.33 2.09
CA VAL A 23 -4.91 5.23 1.20
C VAL A 23 -5.44 5.20 -0.23
N ILE A 24 -5.84 4.01 -0.71
CA ILE A 24 -6.42 3.86 -2.06
C ILE A 24 -7.78 4.54 -2.13
N ASP A 25 -8.65 4.25 -1.16
CA ASP A 25 -10.01 4.81 -1.12
C ASP A 25 -9.99 6.36 -1.00
N GLU A 26 -9.05 6.91 -0.22
CA GLU A 26 -8.85 8.35 -0.09
C GLU A 26 -8.40 8.97 -1.42
N HIS A 27 -7.38 8.41 -2.06
CA HIS A 27 -6.89 8.89 -3.36
C HIS A 27 -7.97 8.85 -4.45
N MET A 28 -8.75 7.77 -4.51
CA MET A 28 -9.83 7.63 -5.49
C MET A 28 -10.98 8.61 -5.23
N ARG A 29 -11.33 8.82 -3.96
CA ARG A 29 -12.34 9.81 -3.55
C ARG A 29 -11.92 11.23 -3.93
N ASP A 30 -10.67 11.61 -3.65
CA ASP A 30 -10.12 12.92 -3.98
C ASP A 30 -10.07 13.17 -5.49
N SER A 31 -9.94 12.10 -6.26
CA SER A 31 -9.97 12.12 -7.73
C SER A 31 -11.39 12.02 -8.32
N GLY A 32 -12.43 11.88 -7.49
CA GLY A 32 -13.81 11.68 -7.94
C GLY A 32 -14.05 10.33 -8.64
N ILE A 33 -13.24 9.34 -8.33
CA ILE A 33 -13.26 8.00 -8.97
C ILE A 33 -13.81 6.96 -8.01
N GLN A 34 -14.68 6.09 -8.51
CA GLN A 34 -15.18 4.92 -7.79
C GLN A 34 -14.69 3.63 -8.46
N LEU A 35 -13.94 2.81 -7.71
CA LEU A 35 -13.47 1.53 -8.21
C LEU A 35 -14.57 0.46 -8.18
N LYS A 36 -14.54 -0.45 -9.15
CA LYS A 36 -15.37 -1.66 -9.15
C LYS A 36 -14.72 -2.75 -8.30
N VAL A 37 -14.94 -2.71 -6.98
CA VAL A 37 -14.38 -3.71 -6.08
C VAL A 37 -15.12 -5.04 -6.25
N ARG A 38 -14.42 -6.02 -6.83
CA ARG A 38 -14.94 -7.39 -7.04
C ARG A 38 -14.76 -8.27 -5.81
N LEU A 39 -13.61 -8.16 -5.15
CA LEU A 39 -13.28 -8.92 -3.94
C LEU A 39 -12.49 -8.07 -2.96
N SER A 40 -12.76 -8.28 -1.67
CA SER A 40 -11.97 -7.74 -0.56
C SER A 40 -11.36 -8.90 0.22
N LEU A 41 -10.03 -8.88 0.41
CA LEU A 41 -9.25 -10.00 0.93
C LEU A 41 -8.28 -9.51 2.03
N ALA A 42 -8.06 -10.35 3.03
CA ALA A 42 -7.15 -10.02 4.14
C ALA A 42 -5.66 -10.31 3.84
N SER A 43 -5.36 -11.02 2.75
CA SER A 43 -4.01 -11.45 2.39
C SER A 43 -3.53 -10.80 1.10
N ASN A 44 -2.34 -10.20 1.13
CA ASN A 44 -1.69 -9.68 -0.07
C ASN A 44 -1.30 -10.81 -1.05
N GLU A 45 -0.92 -11.97 -0.51
CA GLU A 45 -0.55 -13.15 -1.28
C GLU A 45 -1.75 -13.68 -2.06
N ALA A 46 -2.92 -13.80 -1.41
CA ALA A 46 -4.14 -14.22 -2.08
C ALA A 46 -4.57 -13.23 -3.17
N ILE A 47 -4.45 -11.92 -2.93
CA ILE A 47 -4.71 -10.90 -3.95
C ILE A 47 -3.78 -11.10 -5.14
N ARG A 48 -2.49 -11.27 -4.90
CA ARG A 48 -1.48 -11.47 -5.95
C ARG A 48 -1.80 -12.67 -6.82
N GLU A 49 -2.10 -13.82 -6.21
CA GLU A 49 -2.44 -15.05 -6.92
C GLU A 49 -3.69 -14.90 -7.81
N LEU A 50 -4.72 -14.23 -7.29
CA LEU A 50 -5.94 -14.00 -8.04
C LEU A 50 -5.74 -13.00 -9.19
N VAL A 51 -4.91 -11.97 -9.00
CA VAL A 51 -4.54 -11.06 -10.09
C VAL A 51 -3.71 -11.77 -11.15
N ALA A 52 -2.75 -12.61 -10.75
CA ALA A 52 -1.95 -13.42 -11.67
C ALA A 52 -2.82 -14.39 -12.49
N SER A 53 -3.94 -14.85 -11.94
CA SER A 53 -4.94 -15.68 -12.66
C SER A 53 -5.88 -14.88 -13.57
N GLY A 54 -5.70 -13.56 -13.69
CA GLY A 54 -6.50 -12.70 -14.56
C GLY A 54 -7.84 -12.26 -13.99
N MET A 55 -8.05 -12.33 -12.67
CA MET A 55 -9.33 -11.98 -12.05
C MET A 55 -9.58 -10.46 -11.94
N GLY A 56 -8.58 -9.64 -12.20
CA GLY A 56 -8.71 -8.18 -12.14
C GLY A 56 -7.40 -7.48 -11.83
N LEU A 57 -7.50 -6.24 -11.37
CA LEU A 57 -6.39 -5.38 -11.01
C LEU A 57 -6.28 -5.23 -9.49
N THR A 58 -5.13 -4.80 -9.02
CA THR A 58 -4.93 -4.44 -7.61
C THR A 58 -3.94 -3.29 -7.46
N VAL A 59 -3.96 -2.69 -6.28
CA VAL A 59 -2.92 -1.74 -5.82
C VAL A 59 -2.31 -2.29 -4.55
N LEU A 60 -1.04 -2.63 -4.60
CA LEU A 60 -0.27 -3.14 -3.48
C LEU A 60 1.00 -2.32 -3.27
N SER A 61 1.53 -2.32 -2.04
CA SER A 61 2.85 -1.74 -1.81
C SER A 61 3.94 -2.60 -2.47
N ARG A 62 5.02 -1.97 -2.94
CA ARG A 62 6.17 -2.70 -3.49
C ARG A 62 6.73 -3.74 -2.53
N GLN A 63 6.73 -3.44 -1.22
CA GLN A 63 7.19 -4.39 -0.21
C GLN A 63 6.29 -5.63 -0.10
N ALA A 64 4.96 -5.45 -0.27
CA ALA A 64 4.03 -6.58 -0.27
C ALA A 64 4.19 -7.49 -1.51
N LEU A 65 4.81 -6.98 -2.56
CA LEU A 65 5.10 -7.76 -3.76
C LEU A 65 6.31 -8.68 -3.57
N GLY A 66 7.13 -8.45 -2.52
CA GLY A 66 8.35 -9.24 -2.21
C GLY A 66 9.19 -9.44 -3.45
N GLY A 67 10.46 -9.23 -3.54
CA GLY A 67 11.22 -9.30 -4.79
C GLY A 67 10.61 -10.30 -5.79
N LEU A 68 9.83 -9.79 -6.72
CA LEU A 68 9.09 -10.60 -7.70
C LEU A 68 10.08 -11.48 -8.44
N PRO A 69 10.01 -12.80 -8.35
CA PRO A 69 10.73 -13.62 -9.30
C PRO A 69 10.15 -13.31 -10.69
N GLU A 70 11.00 -13.24 -11.69
CA GLU A 70 10.68 -12.98 -13.12
C GLU A 70 9.61 -13.94 -13.71
N ARG A 71 9.03 -14.82 -12.88
CA ARG A 71 8.04 -15.85 -13.25
C ARG A 71 6.61 -15.46 -12.98
N ASP A 72 6.34 -14.33 -12.31
CA ASP A 72 4.97 -13.97 -12.02
C ASP A 72 4.35 -13.28 -13.24
N SER A 73 3.20 -13.78 -13.67
CA SER A 73 2.37 -13.27 -14.77
C SER A 73 1.80 -11.87 -14.48
N LEU A 74 2.48 -11.07 -13.64
CA LEU A 74 2.04 -9.76 -13.22
C LEU A 74 2.73 -8.67 -14.02
N ALA A 75 1.95 -7.73 -14.53
CA ALA A 75 2.43 -6.52 -15.17
C ALA A 75 2.20 -5.31 -14.28
N PHE A 76 3.19 -4.42 -14.22
CA PHE A 76 3.04 -3.12 -13.58
C PHE A 76 2.45 -2.14 -14.58
N LEU A 77 1.36 -1.49 -14.19
CA LEU A 77 0.73 -0.47 -15.00
C LEU A 77 1.27 0.92 -14.61
N ASP A 78 1.64 1.70 -15.61
CA ASP A 78 1.94 3.12 -15.41
C ASP A 78 0.62 3.91 -15.43
N VAL A 79 0.26 4.43 -14.25
CA VAL A 79 -1.01 5.13 -14.01
C VAL A 79 -0.74 6.51 -13.45
N ALA A 80 -1.37 7.52 -14.02
CA ALA A 80 -1.26 8.89 -13.55
C ALA A 80 -1.64 9.00 -12.06
N GLY A 81 -0.80 9.65 -11.26
CA GLY A 81 -1.00 9.79 -9.81
C GLY A 81 -0.40 8.67 -8.96
N PHE A 82 0.14 7.62 -9.56
CA PHE A 82 0.87 6.56 -8.84
C PHE A 82 2.39 6.67 -9.05
N PRO A 83 3.19 6.14 -8.11
CA PRO A 83 2.83 5.45 -6.88
C PRO A 83 2.33 6.38 -5.76
N LEU A 84 1.40 5.88 -4.95
CA LEU A 84 0.91 6.60 -3.78
C LEU A 84 1.96 6.60 -2.66
N LYS A 85 2.25 7.77 -2.10
CA LYS A 85 3.19 7.90 -0.97
C LYS A 85 2.45 7.68 0.35
N ARG A 86 3.02 6.86 1.23
CA ARG A 86 2.50 6.63 2.58
C ARG A 86 3.43 7.22 3.62
N LYS A 87 2.84 7.85 4.64
CA LYS A 87 3.57 8.24 5.85
C LYS A 87 3.31 7.21 6.95
N TRP A 88 4.36 6.78 7.60
CA TRP A 88 4.28 6.01 8.83
C TRP A 88 4.42 6.95 10.01
N SER A 89 3.58 6.78 11.02
CA SER A 89 3.64 7.57 12.26
C SER A 89 3.76 6.64 13.43
N VAL A 90 4.71 6.93 14.31
CA VAL A 90 4.80 6.30 15.63
C VAL A 90 4.01 7.15 16.60
N VAL A 91 3.07 6.54 17.30
CA VAL A 91 2.23 7.23 18.28
C VAL A 91 2.34 6.57 19.64
N HIS A 92 2.34 7.36 20.68
CA HIS A 92 2.23 6.90 22.07
C HIS A 92 1.45 7.91 22.90
N LEU A 93 0.91 7.48 24.03
CA LEU A 93 0.21 8.37 24.93
C LEU A 93 1.18 9.43 25.48
N ARG A 94 0.78 10.70 25.40
CA ARG A 94 1.59 11.84 25.89
C ARG A 94 1.95 11.70 27.38
N THR A 95 1.04 11.15 28.16
CA THR A 95 1.19 10.98 29.61
C THR A 95 1.96 9.72 29.99
N LYS A 96 2.26 8.84 29.04
CA LYS A 96 2.95 7.58 29.33
C LYS A 96 4.46 7.78 29.26
N VAL A 97 5.13 7.51 30.38
CA VAL A 97 6.59 7.38 30.42
C VAL A 97 6.97 6.10 29.68
N LEU A 98 7.74 6.25 28.60
CA LEU A 98 8.24 5.10 27.86
C LEU A 98 9.30 4.35 28.68
N SER A 99 9.23 3.03 28.67
CA SER A 99 10.29 2.18 29.20
C SER A 99 11.60 2.40 28.43
N LEU A 100 12.74 2.06 29.01
CA LEU A 100 14.04 2.19 28.35
C LEU A 100 14.09 1.47 26.99
N PRO A 101 13.60 0.21 26.85
CA PRO A 101 13.55 -0.44 25.54
C PRO A 101 12.64 0.27 24.52
N ALA A 102 11.48 0.76 24.97
CA ALA A 102 10.55 1.47 24.08
C ALA A 102 11.15 2.80 23.59
N ARG A 103 11.89 3.51 24.46
CA ARG A 103 12.59 4.73 24.09
C ARG A 103 13.71 4.46 23.10
N ALA A 104 14.55 3.45 23.37
CA ALA A 104 15.63 3.05 22.48
C ALA A 104 15.11 2.65 21.10
N PHE A 105 14.00 1.89 21.04
CA PHE A 105 13.34 1.53 19.78
C PHE A 105 12.81 2.75 19.02
N LEU A 106 12.18 3.70 19.72
CA LEU A 106 11.71 4.93 19.11
C LEU A 106 12.87 5.76 18.52
N GLU A 107 13.97 5.90 19.28
CA GLU A 107 15.17 6.62 18.82
C GLU A 107 15.78 5.94 17.58
N ASP A 108 15.89 4.62 17.58
CA ASP A 108 16.38 3.85 16.43
C ASP A 108 15.46 4.04 15.19
N LEU A 109 14.15 3.97 15.37
CA LEU A 109 13.18 4.22 14.29
C LEU A 109 13.31 5.63 13.71
N LEU A 110 13.49 6.64 14.55
CA LEU A 110 13.63 8.02 14.09
C LEU A 110 14.94 8.22 13.32
N GLN A 111 16.02 7.59 13.76
CA GLN A 111 17.31 7.63 13.07
C GLN A 111 17.28 6.84 11.76
N SER A 112 16.81 5.60 11.80
CA SER A 112 16.72 4.71 10.64
C SER A 112 15.65 5.16 9.65
N GLY A 113 14.50 5.64 10.12
CA GLY A 113 13.41 6.17 9.32
C GLY A 113 13.82 7.42 8.55
N ALA A 114 14.60 8.32 9.14
CA ALA A 114 15.14 9.48 8.47
C ALA A 114 16.13 9.09 7.35
N ALA A 115 16.93 8.06 7.55
CA ALA A 115 17.84 7.52 6.54
C ALA A 115 17.07 6.82 5.40
N SER A 116 16.01 6.06 5.72
CA SER A 116 15.17 5.37 4.74
C SER A 116 14.36 6.33 3.87
N VAL A 117 13.86 7.42 4.43
CA VAL A 117 13.16 8.47 3.67
C VAL A 117 14.10 9.18 2.67
N ARG A 118 15.39 9.25 2.95
CA ARG A 118 16.38 9.79 2.00
C ARG A 118 16.66 8.87 0.82
N ASN A 119 16.47 7.55 0.97
CA ASN A 119 16.72 6.56 -0.09
C ASN A 119 15.45 6.10 -0.82
N SER A 120 14.26 6.48 -0.37
CA SER A 120 12.99 6.13 -1.03
C SER A 120 12.57 7.20 -2.04
N ARG A 121 13.52 7.74 -2.80
CA ARG A 121 13.19 8.35 -4.09
C ARG A 121 13.11 7.24 -5.12
N VAL A 122 11.98 6.60 -5.19
CA VAL A 122 11.56 5.85 -6.37
C VAL A 122 10.05 6.07 -6.53
#